data_5593c9b14b00605e7eeaf8584aaeddff
#
_entry.id   5593c9b14b00605e7eeaf8584aaeddff
#
_cell.length_a   1.000
_cell.length_b   1.000
_cell.length_c   1.000
_cell.angle_alpha   90.00
_cell.angle_beta   90.00
_cell.angle_gamma   90.00
#
_symmetry.space_group_name_H-M   'P 1'
#
loop_
_entity.id
_entity.type
_entity.pdbx_description
1 polymer ?
#
loop_
_entity_poly.entity_id
_entity_poly.type
_entity_poly.pdbx_seq_one_letter_code
_entity_poly.pdbx_strand_id
1 'polypeptide(L)'
;MTATLETRRRAARRGRTAVAAVAILSVAIVLYAVPAYLVPDVDSRVGIREDVPFHLPFLVVHAATAGIALLVGPFQFFGSIRRNHPKIHRVVGRVYLLAGVLPGSLSGIVAAVLTTAGPVPLVTFVLLDVFWFYSALRAYRAVRARDFAAHQEWMLRNFAATFAAVNLRVYLGLFIAVQLPLLDGHYGGDFEPLFDTAYTAAVVSSIALNLAFMEIYLRRKRTRGTLGAKD
;
A
#
# COMPACT_ATOMS: atom_id res chain seq x y z
N MET A 1 14.32 3.07 -38.04
CA MET A 1 15.09 3.36 -36.82
C MET A 1 14.44 4.42 -35.93
N THR A 2 13.83 5.47 -36.48
CA THR A 2 13.13 6.54 -35.73
C THR A 2 11.91 6.10 -34.96
N ALA A 3 11.03 5.26 -35.53
CA ALA A 3 9.81 4.76 -34.88
C ALA A 3 10.06 3.95 -33.59
N THR A 4 11.16 3.17 -33.55
CA THR A 4 11.55 2.41 -32.35
C THR A 4 12.06 3.31 -31.22
N LEU A 5 12.73 4.40 -31.53
CA LEU A 5 13.20 5.37 -30.53
C LEU A 5 12.04 6.16 -29.92
N GLU A 6 11.06 6.55 -30.72
CA GLU A 6 9.85 7.23 -30.21
C GLU A 6 9.01 6.32 -29.32
N THR A 7 8.84 5.05 -29.67
CA THR A 7 8.09 4.09 -28.87
C THR A 7 8.77 3.86 -27.52
N ARG A 8 10.10 3.75 -27.47
CA ARG A 8 10.88 3.64 -26.23
C ARG A 8 10.77 4.92 -25.37
N ARG A 9 10.84 6.11 -25.98
CA ARG A 9 10.67 7.39 -25.27
C ARG A 9 9.26 7.54 -24.67
N ARG A 10 8.22 7.17 -25.42
CA ARG A 10 6.82 7.18 -24.95
C ARG A 10 6.62 6.19 -23.79
N ALA A 11 7.17 4.98 -23.86
CA ALA A 11 7.10 3.99 -22.78
C ALA A 11 7.82 4.49 -21.51
N ALA A 12 9.01 5.07 -21.64
CA ALA A 12 9.76 5.63 -20.52
C ALA A 12 9.01 6.82 -19.88
N ARG A 13 8.40 7.71 -20.68
CA ARG A 13 7.59 8.83 -20.21
C ARG A 13 6.36 8.32 -19.42
N ARG A 14 5.61 7.35 -19.98
CA ARG A 14 4.46 6.73 -19.29
C ARG A 14 4.85 6.13 -17.96
N GLY A 15 5.98 5.41 -17.89
CA GLY A 15 6.48 4.85 -16.63
C GLY A 15 6.78 5.93 -15.58
N ARG A 16 7.43 7.04 -15.99
CA ARG A 16 7.71 8.17 -15.09
C ARG A 16 6.44 8.85 -14.59
N THR A 17 5.46 9.07 -15.47
CA THR A 17 4.16 9.67 -15.09
C THR A 17 3.40 8.75 -14.11
N ALA A 18 3.40 7.43 -14.34
CA ALA A 18 2.76 6.49 -13.42
C ALA A 18 3.41 6.52 -12.02
N VAL A 19 4.75 6.51 -11.93
CA VAL A 19 5.45 6.60 -10.64
C VAL A 19 5.18 7.95 -9.96
N ALA A 20 5.14 9.04 -10.71
CA ALA A 20 4.80 10.37 -10.18
C ALA A 20 3.35 10.41 -9.63
N ALA A 21 2.39 9.85 -10.34
CA ALA A 21 1.01 9.74 -9.88
C ALA A 21 0.91 8.92 -8.59
N VAL A 22 1.59 7.77 -8.52
CA VAL A 22 1.68 6.96 -7.30
C VAL A 22 2.28 7.76 -6.14
N ALA A 23 3.35 8.53 -6.37
CA ALA A 23 3.97 9.36 -5.33
C ALA A 23 3.02 10.47 -4.85
N ILE A 24 2.34 11.16 -5.75
CA ILE A 24 1.37 12.21 -5.41
C ILE A 24 0.22 11.65 -4.58
N LEU A 25 -0.37 10.52 -5.02
CA LEU A 25 -1.44 9.86 -4.27
C LEU A 25 -0.97 9.38 -2.90
N SER A 26 0.25 8.83 -2.80
CA SER A 26 0.84 8.42 -1.53
C SER A 26 0.98 9.60 -0.56
N VAL A 27 1.51 10.73 -1.02
CA VAL A 27 1.63 11.95 -0.23
C VAL A 27 0.26 12.47 0.21
N ALA A 28 -0.69 12.55 -0.72
CA ALA A 28 -2.05 13.04 -0.42
C ALA A 28 -2.72 12.18 0.66
N ILE A 29 -2.63 10.85 0.57
CA ILE A 29 -3.21 9.94 1.56
C ILE A 29 -2.49 10.01 2.90
N VAL A 30 -1.16 10.15 2.93
CA VAL A 30 -0.43 10.32 4.19
C VAL A 30 -0.84 11.61 4.88
N LEU A 31 -0.93 12.73 4.15
CA LEU A 31 -1.35 14.02 4.71
C LEU A 31 -2.81 14.01 5.19
N TYR A 32 -3.66 13.21 4.56
CA TYR A 32 -5.06 13.06 4.94
C TYR A 32 -5.26 12.11 6.13
N ALA A 33 -4.61 10.94 6.12
CA ALA A 33 -4.95 9.86 7.03
C ALA A 33 -4.08 9.82 8.30
N VAL A 34 -2.77 10.16 8.20
CA VAL A 34 -1.85 10.01 9.34
C VAL A 34 -2.13 11.02 10.46
N PRO A 35 -2.45 12.30 10.20
CA PRO A 35 -2.75 13.27 11.26
C PRO A 35 -3.90 12.84 12.18
N ALA A 36 -4.92 12.14 11.64
CA ALA A 36 -6.04 11.63 12.43
C ALA A 36 -5.65 10.69 13.59
N TYR A 37 -4.44 10.11 13.52
CA TYR A 37 -3.91 9.23 14.57
C TYR A 37 -2.84 9.89 15.43
N LEU A 38 -2.32 11.04 15.02
CA LEU A 38 -1.25 11.75 15.72
C LEU A 38 -1.76 12.95 16.52
N VAL A 39 -2.95 13.45 16.20
CA VAL A 39 -3.58 14.60 16.87
C VAL A 39 -4.72 14.09 17.75
N PRO A 40 -4.67 14.28 19.08
CA PRO A 40 -5.61 13.69 20.03
C PRO A 40 -7.09 14.04 19.79
N ASP A 41 -7.38 15.21 19.22
CA ASP A 41 -8.74 15.73 19.03
C ASP A 41 -9.30 15.50 17.61
N VAL A 42 -8.58 14.77 16.77
CA VAL A 42 -9.08 14.42 15.44
C VAL A 42 -9.90 13.15 15.53
N ASP A 43 -11.20 13.27 15.28
CA ASP A 43 -12.14 12.16 15.24
C ASP A 43 -11.72 11.15 14.16
N SER A 44 -11.07 10.07 14.59
CA SER A 44 -10.76 8.95 13.71
C SER A 44 -12.00 8.05 13.65
N ARG A 45 -12.58 7.89 12.46
CA ARG A 45 -13.70 6.97 12.25
C ARG A 45 -13.33 5.49 12.43
N VAL A 46 -12.12 5.20 12.83
CA VAL A 46 -11.68 3.87 13.26
C VAL A 46 -12.00 3.74 14.73
N GLY A 47 -12.92 2.84 15.05
CA GLY A 47 -13.29 2.59 16.45
C GLY A 47 -12.07 2.10 17.24
N ILE A 48 -11.75 2.83 18.31
CA ILE A 48 -10.67 2.49 19.23
C ILE A 48 -11.28 1.73 20.41
N ARG A 49 -10.67 0.62 20.78
CA ARG A 49 -11.06 -0.12 21.99
C ARG A 49 -10.44 0.56 23.21
N GLU A 50 -11.26 1.32 23.93
CA GLU A 50 -10.84 2.03 25.15
C GLU A 50 -10.54 1.07 26.30
N ASP A 51 -11.15 -0.13 26.29
CA ASP A 51 -10.87 -1.22 27.23
C ASP A 51 -9.47 -1.84 27.06
N VAL A 52 -8.76 -1.50 25.96
CA VAL A 52 -7.43 -2.01 25.63
C VAL A 52 -6.43 -0.86 25.52
N PRO A 53 -5.69 -0.51 26.57
CA PRO A 53 -4.83 0.68 26.61
C PRO A 53 -3.75 0.75 25.54
N PHE A 54 -3.33 -0.39 24.99
CA PHE A 54 -2.30 -0.45 23.94
C PHE A 54 -2.86 -0.37 22.51
N HIS A 55 -4.19 -0.38 22.30
CA HIS A 55 -4.77 -0.31 20.95
C HIS A 55 -4.36 0.96 20.22
N LEU A 56 -4.62 2.14 20.81
CA LEU A 56 -4.23 3.42 20.22
C LEU A 56 -2.71 3.54 19.99
N PRO A 57 -1.81 3.23 20.94
CA PRO A 57 -0.37 3.23 20.69
C PRO A 57 0.06 2.39 19.49
N PHE A 58 -0.45 1.17 19.36
CA PHE A 58 -0.11 0.32 18.20
C PHE A 58 -0.65 0.87 16.89
N LEU A 59 -1.85 1.44 16.90
CA LEU A 59 -2.45 2.08 15.73
C LEU A 59 -1.65 3.32 15.30
N VAL A 60 -1.19 4.14 16.25
CA VAL A 60 -0.32 5.31 15.99
C VAL A 60 1.01 4.87 15.38
N VAL A 61 1.66 3.86 15.96
CA VAL A 61 2.92 3.33 15.42
C VAL A 61 2.71 2.76 14.01
N HIS A 62 1.62 2.02 13.79
CA HIS A 62 1.26 1.51 12.46
C HIS A 62 1.08 2.66 11.46
N ALA A 63 0.26 3.65 11.79
CA ALA A 63 -0.04 4.77 10.90
C ALA A 63 1.22 5.58 10.54
N ALA A 64 2.07 5.89 11.53
CA ALA A 64 3.30 6.64 11.32
C ALA A 64 4.29 5.88 10.44
N THR A 65 4.53 4.61 10.74
CA THR A 65 5.51 3.79 10.02
C THR A 65 5.02 3.36 8.63
N ALA A 66 3.73 3.04 8.47
CA ALA A 66 3.11 2.84 7.17
C ALA A 66 3.12 4.12 6.32
N GLY A 67 2.93 5.28 6.95
CA GLY A 67 3.11 6.59 6.33
C GLY A 67 4.52 6.79 5.79
N ILE A 68 5.56 6.46 6.58
CA ILE A 68 6.95 6.47 6.10
C ILE A 68 7.11 5.57 4.87
N ALA A 69 6.59 4.33 4.92
CA ALA A 69 6.69 3.41 3.79
C ALA A 69 5.99 3.98 2.54
N LEU A 70 4.81 4.57 2.67
CA LEU A 70 4.09 5.21 1.57
C LEU A 70 4.86 6.41 0.99
N LEU A 71 5.48 7.24 1.82
CA LEU A 71 6.23 8.42 1.37
C LEU A 71 7.50 8.06 0.63
N VAL A 72 8.28 7.10 1.15
CA VAL A 72 9.60 6.78 0.59
C VAL A 72 9.56 5.68 -0.49
N GLY A 73 8.54 4.83 -0.47
CA GLY A 73 8.40 3.69 -1.39
C GLY A 73 8.44 4.05 -2.87
N PRO A 74 7.69 5.05 -3.35
CA PRO A 74 7.69 5.44 -4.76
C PRO A 74 9.07 5.80 -5.30
N PHE A 75 9.97 6.36 -4.46
CA PHE A 75 11.32 6.71 -4.88
C PHE A 75 12.17 5.50 -5.30
N GLN A 76 11.83 4.30 -4.82
CA GLN A 76 12.52 3.06 -5.20
C GLN A 76 12.29 2.66 -6.66
N PHE A 77 11.22 3.17 -7.29
CA PHE A 77 10.84 2.86 -8.67
C PHE A 77 11.38 3.85 -9.69
N PHE A 78 12.00 4.95 -9.27
CA PHE A 78 12.69 5.85 -10.20
C PHE A 78 14.01 5.22 -10.66
N GLY A 79 14.04 4.74 -11.91
CA GLY A 79 15.24 4.14 -12.51
C GLY A 79 16.46 5.05 -12.53
N SER A 80 16.25 6.38 -12.57
CA SER A 80 17.32 7.38 -12.46
C SER A 80 18.02 7.34 -11.10
N ILE A 81 17.27 7.21 -9.99
CA ILE A 81 17.84 7.10 -8.64
C ILE A 81 18.66 5.81 -8.53
N ARG A 82 18.11 4.68 -9.00
CA ARG A 82 18.79 3.40 -8.94
C ARG A 82 20.10 3.37 -9.74
N ARG A 83 20.11 3.95 -10.95
CA ARG A 83 21.30 3.95 -11.84
C ARG A 83 22.32 5.01 -11.46
N ASN A 84 21.87 6.23 -11.21
CA ASN A 84 22.79 7.37 -11.04
C ASN A 84 23.18 7.61 -9.59
N HIS A 85 22.33 7.18 -8.64
CA HIS A 85 22.53 7.39 -7.20
C HIS A 85 22.28 6.10 -6.39
N PRO A 86 23.09 5.03 -6.62
CA PRO A 86 22.86 3.73 -5.97
C PRO A 86 23.00 3.77 -4.45
N LYS A 87 23.78 4.71 -3.91
CA LYS A 87 23.88 4.93 -2.45
C LYS A 87 22.53 5.43 -1.89
N ILE A 88 21.88 6.39 -2.55
CA ILE A 88 20.57 6.93 -2.16
C ILE A 88 19.52 5.83 -2.23
N HIS A 89 19.47 5.06 -3.34
CA HIS A 89 18.57 3.94 -3.47
C HIS A 89 18.68 2.95 -2.29
N ARG A 90 19.89 2.60 -1.88
CA ARG A 90 20.13 1.70 -0.75
C ARG A 90 19.69 2.29 0.59
N VAL A 91 19.96 3.57 0.85
CA VAL A 91 19.57 4.23 2.11
C VAL A 91 18.05 4.33 2.20
N VAL A 92 17.41 4.86 1.16
CA VAL A 92 15.94 4.99 1.10
C VAL A 92 15.26 3.61 1.17
N GLY A 93 15.85 2.57 0.55
CA GLY A 93 15.35 1.20 0.65
C GLY A 93 15.44 0.62 2.08
N ARG A 94 16.49 0.96 2.83
CA ARG A 94 16.61 0.58 4.25
C ARG A 94 15.57 1.32 5.10
N VAL A 95 15.38 2.62 4.88
CA VAL A 95 14.33 3.40 5.56
C VAL A 95 12.97 2.80 5.28
N TYR A 96 12.67 2.49 4.01
CA TYR A 96 11.43 1.84 3.61
C TYR A 96 11.18 0.54 4.39
N LEU A 97 12.16 -0.34 4.46
CA LEU A 97 12.00 -1.64 5.11
C LEU A 97 12.06 -1.54 6.65
N LEU A 98 13.08 -0.87 7.20
CA LEU A 98 13.39 -0.92 8.63
C LEU A 98 12.59 0.09 9.47
N ALA A 99 12.30 1.28 8.92
CA ALA A 99 11.52 2.30 9.60
C ALA A 99 10.04 2.32 9.16
N GLY A 100 9.74 1.73 8.00
CA GLY A 100 8.40 1.65 7.46
C GLY A 100 7.78 0.26 7.63
N VAL A 101 8.14 -0.66 6.72
CA VAL A 101 7.42 -1.93 6.54
C VAL A 101 7.50 -2.85 7.77
N LEU A 102 8.68 -3.07 8.34
CA LEU A 102 8.83 -4.02 9.46
C LEU A 102 8.07 -3.58 10.71
N PRO A 103 8.30 -2.37 11.27
CA PRO A 103 7.52 -1.94 12.44
C PRO A 103 6.05 -1.72 12.09
N GLY A 104 5.73 -1.26 10.87
CA GLY A 104 4.36 -1.06 10.41
C GLY A 104 3.56 -2.35 10.36
N SER A 105 4.12 -3.42 9.78
CA SER A 105 3.41 -4.70 9.71
C SER A 105 3.24 -5.37 11.08
N LEU A 106 4.24 -5.28 11.96
CA LEU A 106 4.13 -5.85 13.31
C LEU A 106 3.09 -5.13 14.17
N SER A 107 3.12 -3.79 14.17
CA SER A 107 2.10 -2.99 14.87
C SER A 107 0.73 -3.10 14.19
N GLY A 108 0.69 -3.24 12.88
CA GLY A 108 -0.52 -3.43 12.10
C GLY A 108 -1.24 -4.72 12.43
N ILE A 109 -0.53 -5.84 12.64
CA ILE A 109 -1.14 -7.09 13.09
C ILE A 109 -1.88 -6.90 14.42
N VAL A 110 -1.25 -6.19 15.38
CA VAL A 110 -1.89 -5.93 16.68
C VAL A 110 -3.11 -5.04 16.51
N ALA A 111 -2.98 -3.95 15.75
CA ALA A 111 -4.12 -3.05 15.48
C ALA A 111 -5.25 -3.76 14.73
N ALA A 112 -4.92 -4.65 13.77
CA ALA A 112 -5.90 -5.44 13.04
C ALA A 112 -6.69 -6.42 13.92
N VAL A 113 -6.02 -7.11 14.84
CA VAL A 113 -6.67 -8.03 15.80
C VAL A 113 -7.62 -7.29 16.73
N LEU A 114 -7.32 -6.02 17.03
CA LEU A 114 -8.12 -5.18 17.92
C LEU A 114 -9.20 -4.37 17.17
N THR A 115 -9.30 -4.47 15.85
CA THR A 115 -10.28 -3.71 15.07
C THR A 115 -11.71 -3.96 15.51
N THR A 116 -12.51 -2.92 15.51
CA THR A 116 -13.97 -2.99 15.78
C THR A 116 -14.79 -3.08 14.50
N ALA A 117 -14.16 -3.04 13.33
CA ALA A 117 -14.83 -3.04 12.03
C ALA A 117 -15.40 -4.40 11.59
N GLY A 118 -15.36 -5.40 12.49
CA GLY A 118 -15.93 -6.73 12.24
C GLY A 118 -14.92 -7.78 11.74
N PRO A 119 -15.39 -9.04 11.59
CA PRO A 119 -14.50 -10.17 11.34
C PRO A 119 -13.85 -10.17 9.96
N VAL A 120 -14.53 -9.66 8.93
CA VAL A 120 -13.99 -9.64 7.56
C VAL A 120 -12.84 -8.64 7.44
N PRO A 121 -12.95 -7.37 7.86
CA PRO A 121 -11.81 -6.45 7.95
C PRO A 121 -10.68 -6.99 8.82
N LEU A 122 -10.97 -7.58 10.00
CA LEU A 122 -9.97 -8.17 10.89
C LEU A 122 -9.09 -9.18 10.14
N VAL A 123 -9.70 -10.23 9.59
CA VAL A 123 -8.97 -11.28 8.87
C VAL A 123 -8.20 -10.70 7.68
N THR A 124 -8.82 -9.80 6.95
CA THR A 124 -8.24 -9.22 5.74
C THR A 124 -7.01 -8.37 6.07
N PHE A 125 -7.05 -7.55 7.12
CA PHE A 125 -5.90 -6.75 7.55
C PHE A 125 -4.77 -7.62 8.13
N VAL A 126 -5.09 -8.62 8.95
CA VAL A 126 -4.08 -9.56 9.47
C VAL A 126 -3.36 -10.26 8.31
N LEU A 127 -4.09 -10.74 7.31
CA LEU A 127 -3.49 -11.37 6.13
C LEU A 127 -2.63 -10.39 5.33
N LEU A 128 -3.07 -9.12 5.19
CA LEU A 128 -2.28 -8.07 4.55
C LEU A 128 -0.96 -7.84 5.28
N ASP A 129 -1.00 -7.64 6.60
CA ASP A 129 0.18 -7.30 7.38
C ASP A 129 1.18 -8.47 7.46
N VAL A 130 0.68 -9.71 7.59
CA VAL A 130 1.51 -10.92 7.48
C VAL A 130 2.16 -11.02 6.10
N PHE A 131 1.41 -10.78 5.03
CA PHE A 131 1.95 -10.77 3.68
C PHE A 131 2.95 -9.62 3.47
N TRP A 132 2.69 -8.45 4.05
CA TRP A 132 3.55 -7.28 3.98
C TRP A 132 4.90 -7.56 4.63
N PHE A 133 4.89 -8.14 5.83
CA PHE A 133 6.09 -8.60 6.51
C PHE A 133 6.84 -9.69 5.71
N TYR A 134 6.12 -10.72 5.28
CA TYR A 134 6.68 -11.83 4.54
C TYR A 134 7.35 -11.40 3.23
N SER A 135 6.70 -10.54 2.45
CA SER A 135 7.23 -10.05 1.19
C SER A 135 8.49 -9.18 1.38
N ALA A 136 8.55 -8.40 2.47
CA ALA A 136 9.75 -7.65 2.86
C ALA A 136 10.93 -8.59 3.18
N LEU A 137 10.67 -9.65 3.96
CA LEU A 137 11.68 -10.66 4.30
C LEU A 137 12.20 -11.38 3.04
N ARG A 138 11.29 -11.73 2.11
CA ARG A 138 11.66 -12.35 0.83
C ARG A 138 12.51 -11.42 -0.03
N ALA A 139 12.14 -10.13 -0.11
CA ALA A 139 12.90 -9.12 -0.83
C ALA A 139 14.31 -8.94 -0.21
N TYR A 140 14.38 -8.87 1.12
CA TYR A 140 15.66 -8.75 1.82
C TYR A 140 16.56 -9.97 1.59
N ARG A 141 16.03 -11.19 1.71
CA ARG A 141 16.80 -12.43 1.45
C ARG A 141 17.30 -12.49 0.01
N ALA A 142 16.48 -12.11 -0.97
CA ALA A 142 16.86 -12.11 -2.37
C ALA A 142 18.03 -11.14 -2.64
N VAL A 143 18.00 -9.91 -2.11
CA VAL A 143 19.11 -8.97 -2.32
C VAL A 143 20.37 -9.43 -1.61
N ARG A 144 20.28 -10.10 -0.47
CA ARG A 144 21.43 -10.69 0.21
C ARG A 144 22.08 -11.83 -0.58
N ALA A 145 21.25 -12.61 -1.27
CA ALA A 145 21.68 -13.66 -2.20
C ALA A 145 22.14 -13.11 -3.56
N ARG A 146 22.14 -11.78 -3.77
CA ARG A 146 22.42 -11.12 -5.05
C ARG A 146 21.48 -11.50 -6.19
N ASP A 147 20.32 -12.05 -5.88
CA ASP A 147 19.23 -12.27 -6.83
C ASP A 147 18.39 -10.99 -6.96
N PHE A 148 18.88 -10.09 -7.81
CA PHE A 148 18.24 -8.80 -8.02
C PHE A 148 16.90 -8.91 -8.75
N ALA A 149 16.70 -9.97 -9.54
CA ALA A 149 15.43 -10.22 -10.23
C ALA A 149 14.35 -10.58 -9.22
N ALA A 150 14.58 -11.55 -8.35
CA ALA A 150 13.67 -11.92 -7.29
C ALA A 150 13.46 -10.76 -6.30
N HIS A 151 14.54 -10.00 -5.95
CA HIS A 151 14.41 -8.81 -5.12
C HIS A 151 13.44 -7.80 -5.72
N GLN A 152 13.56 -7.49 -7.01
CA GLN A 152 12.66 -6.55 -7.69
C GLN A 152 11.21 -7.04 -7.66
N GLU A 153 10.97 -8.32 -7.91
CA GLU A 153 9.62 -8.89 -7.89
C GLU A 153 8.99 -8.81 -6.49
N TRP A 154 9.74 -9.17 -5.45
CA TRP A 154 9.26 -9.11 -4.07
C TRP A 154 9.03 -7.68 -3.59
N MET A 155 9.89 -6.73 -3.98
CA MET A 155 9.67 -5.31 -3.69
C MET A 155 8.43 -4.73 -4.39
N LEU A 156 8.12 -5.20 -5.60
CA LEU A 156 6.88 -4.80 -6.28
C LEU A 156 5.64 -5.33 -5.56
N ARG A 157 5.65 -6.59 -5.13
CA ARG A 157 4.57 -7.18 -4.31
C ARG A 157 4.42 -6.46 -2.96
N ASN A 158 5.54 -6.19 -2.32
CA ASN A 158 5.57 -5.49 -1.04
C ASN A 158 5.00 -4.07 -1.17
N PHE A 159 5.39 -3.33 -2.21
CA PHE A 159 4.85 -2.00 -2.43
C PHE A 159 3.38 -2.03 -2.87
N ALA A 160 2.92 -3.05 -3.59
CA ALA A 160 1.50 -3.24 -3.86
C ALA A 160 0.70 -3.40 -2.57
N ALA A 161 1.20 -4.16 -1.59
CA ALA A 161 0.59 -4.25 -0.27
C ALA A 161 0.59 -2.88 0.44
N THR A 162 1.71 -2.14 0.42
CA THR A 162 1.77 -0.77 0.97
C THR A 162 0.75 0.15 0.32
N PHE A 163 0.59 0.10 -0.99
CA PHE A 163 -0.30 0.97 -1.76
C PHE A 163 -1.79 0.59 -1.60
N ALA A 164 -2.11 -0.57 -1.01
CA ALA A 164 -3.47 -0.94 -0.65
C ALA A 164 -4.13 0.09 0.27
N ALA A 165 -3.35 0.76 1.13
CA ALA A 165 -3.83 1.87 1.97
C ALA A 165 -4.38 3.06 1.17
N VAL A 166 -3.80 3.37 0.00
CA VAL A 166 -4.32 4.40 -0.92
C VAL A 166 -5.60 3.92 -1.58
N ASN A 167 -5.58 2.70 -2.14
CA ASN A 167 -6.72 2.14 -2.84
C ASN A 167 -7.93 1.93 -1.93
N LEU A 168 -7.72 1.61 -0.65
CA LEU A 168 -8.79 1.52 0.34
C LEU A 168 -9.58 2.83 0.41
N ARG A 169 -8.91 3.98 0.52
CA ARG A 169 -9.57 5.29 0.60
C ARG A 169 -10.30 5.64 -0.68
N VAL A 170 -9.70 5.33 -1.83
CA VAL A 170 -10.32 5.54 -3.15
C VAL A 170 -11.57 4.66 -3.29
N TYR A 171 -11.49 3.38 -2.97
CA TYR A 171 -12.63 2.46 -3.07
C TYR A 171 -13.70 2.77 -2.03
N LEU A 172 -13.33 3.17 -0.81
CA LEU A 172 -14.29 3.58 0.21
C LEU A 172 -15.12 4.77 -0.29
N GLY A 173 -14.47 5.81 -0.78
CA GLY A 173 -15.19 6.95 -1.37
C GLY A 173 -16.08 6.55 -2.54
N LEU A 174 -15.59 5.69 -3.43
CA LEU A 174 -16.37 5.19 -4.57
C LEU A 174 -17.59 4.38 -4.11
N PHE A 175 -17.40 3.43 -3.16
CA PHE A 175 -18.49 2.57 -2.70
C PHE A 175 -19.52 3.33 -1.88
N ILE A 176 -19.13 4.35 -1.09
CA ILE A 176 -20.07 5.27 -0.47
C ILE A 176 -20.86 6.02 -1.55
N ALA A 177 -20.19 6.62 -2.53
CA ALA A 177 -20.85 7.40 -3.57
C ALA A 177 -21.86 6.57 -4.39
N VAL A 178 -21.53 5.31 -4.69
CA VAL A 178 -22.44 4.39 -5.41
C VAL A 178 -23.64 3.97 -4.56
N GLN A 179 -23.48 3.84 -3.24
CA GLN A 179 -24.53 3.40 -2.33
C GLN A 179 -25.36 4.57 -1.76
N LEU A 180 -24.85 5.80 -1.85
CA LEU A 180 -25.54 6.97 -1.31
C LEU A 180 -26.99 7.15 -1.82
N PRO A 181 -27.32 6.89 -3.11
CA PRO A 181 -28.72 6.94 -3.58
C PRO A 181 -29.63 5.90 -2.93
N LEU A 182 -29.09 4.89 -2.27
CA LEU A 182 -29.84 3.84 -1.58
C LEU A 182 -30.05 4.15 -0.09
N LEU A 183 -29.53 5.30 0.40
CA LEU A 183 -29.55 5.65 1.81
C LEU A 183 -30.95 5.60 2.41
N ASP A 184 -31.91 6.29 1.80
CA ASP A 184 -33.27 6.36 2.34
C ASP A 184 -34.06 5.06 2.12
N GLY A 185 -33.91 4.43 0.93
CA GLY A 185 -34.70 3.25 0.55
C GLY A 185 -34.22 1.94 1.16
N HIS A 186 -32.91 1.69 1.12
CA HIS A 186 -32.31 0.42 1.56
C HIS A 186 -31.76 0.48 2.99
N TYR A 187 -31.20 1.62 3.38
CA TYR A 187 -30.57 1.83 4.69
C TYR A 187 -31.45 2.60 5.68
N GLY A 188 -32.70 2.94 5.30
CA GLY A 188 -33.66 3.61 6.18
C GLY A 188 -33.23 5.00 6.65
N GLY A 189 -32.36 5.69 5.92
CA GLY A 189 -31.77 6.97 6.28
C GLY A 189 -30.56 6.87 7.22
N ASP A 190 -30.14 5.65 7.62
CA ASP A 190 -29.00 5.43 8.51
C ASP A 190 -27.70 5.26 7.70
N PHE A 191 -26.72 6.14 7.99
CA PHE A 191 -25.43 6.14 7.29
C PHE A 191 -24.47 5.05 7.81
N GLU A 192 -24.61 4.62 9.07
CA GLU A 192 -23.69 3.62 9.66
C GLU A 192 -23.69 2.28 8.93
N PRO A 193 -24.82 1.62 8.66
CA PRO A 193 -24.83 0.36 7.90
C PRO A 193 -24.34 0.51 6.46
N LEU A 194 -24.57 1.68 5.82
CA LEU A 194 -24.02 2.00 4.50
C LEU A 194 -22.48 2.07 4.58
N PHE A 195 -21.97 2.80 5.58
CA PHE A 195 -20.53 2.95 5.78
C PHE A 195 -19.86 1.61 6.05
N ASP A 196 -20.41 0.78 6.92
CA ASP A 196 -19.85 -0.54 7.26
C ASP A 196 -19.77 -1.46 6.05
N THR A 197 -20.84 -1.46 5.23
CA THR A 197 -20.88 -2.22 3.98
C THR A 197 -19.83 -1.72 2.98
N ALA A 198 -19.75 -0.40 2.79
CA ALA A 198 -18.80 0.23 1.88
C ALA A 198 -17.35 0.02 2.36
N TYR A 199 -17.12 0.13 3.67
CA TYR A 199 -15.81 -0.06 4.28
C TYR A 199 -15.32 -1.51 4.13
N THR A 200 -16.15 -2.48 4.46
CA THR A 200 -15.82 -3.91 4.31
C THR A 200 -15.49 -4.24 2.85
N ALA A 201 -16.32 -3.79 1.91
CA ALA A 201 -16.07 -3.98 0.49
C ALA A 201 -14.75 -3.29 0.04
N ALA A 202 -14.48 -2.08 0.53
CA ALA A 202 -13.28 -1.34 0.20
C ALA A 202 -12.01 -2.03 0.74
N VAL A 203 -12.04 -2.54 1.97
CA VAL A 203 -10.93 -3.29 2.57
C VAL A 203 -10.58 -4.51 1.72
N VAL A 204 -11.56 -5.37 1.44
CA VAL A 204 -11.33 -6.58 0.64
C VAL A 204 -10.86 -6.24 -0.77
N SER A 205 -11.54 -5.32 -1.46
CA SER A 205 -11.23 -4.95 -2.84
C SER A 205 -9.85 -4.30 -2.96
N SER A 206 -9.47 -3.43 -2.03
CA SER A 206 -8.17 -2.73 -2.07
C SER A 206 -6.99 -3.70 -2.02
N ILE A 207 -7.10 -4.77 -1.28
CA ILE A 207 -6.06 -5.78 -1.12
C ILE A 207 -6.09 -6.77 -2.27
N ALA A 208 -7.26 -7.37 -2.51
CA ALA A 208 -7.41 -8.43 -3.52
C ALA A 208 -7.08 -7.93 -4.93
N LEU A 209 -7.65 -6.80 -5.35
CA LEU A 209 -7.44 -6.26 -6.70
C LEU A 209 -6.00 -5.75 -6.87
N ASN A 210 -5.42 -5.15 -5.83
CA ASN A 210 -4.06 -4.62 -5.90
C ASN A 210 -3.02 -5.75 -6.06
N LEU A 211 -3.13 -6.79 -5.25
CA LEU A 211 -2.24 -7.94 -5.33
C LEU A 211 -2.47 -8.75 -6.62
N ALA A 212 -3.73 -8.94 -7.04
CA ALA A 212 -4.05 -9.60 -8.31
C ALA A 212 -3.47 -8.83 -9.51
N PHE A 213 -3.66 -7.51 -9.54
CA PHE A 213 -3.09 -6.66 -10.60
C PHE A 213 -1.55 -6.78 -10.63
N MET A 214 -0.89 -6.74 -9.48
CA MET A 214 0.56 -6.87 -9.40
C MET A 214 1.03 -8.24 -9.89
N GLU A 215 0.33 -9.31 -9.53
CA GLU A 215 0.71 -10.66 -9.97
C GLU A 215 0.51 -10.85 -11.47
N ILE A 216 -0.59 -10.33 -12.05
CA ILE A 216 -0.82 -10.31 -13.50
C ILE A 216 0.29 -9.51 -14.21
N TYR A 217 0.65 -8.35 -13.66
CA TYR A 217 1.73 -7.54 -14.20
C TYR A 217 3.06 -8.30 -14.22
N LEU A 218 3.42 -8.96 -13.12
CA LEU A 218 4.66 -9.73 -13.00
C LEU A 218 4.69 -10.93 -13.94
N ARG A 219 3.59 -11.68 -14.07
CA ARG A 219 3.46 -12.80 -15.02
C ARG A 219 3.67 -12.32 -16.47
N ARG A 220 2.98 -11.24 -16.87
CA ARG A 220 3.14 -10.65 -18.21
C ARG A 220 4.56 -10.13 -18.46
N LYS A 221 5.24 -9.64 -17.43
CA LYS A 221 6.62 -9.16 -17.54
C LYS A 221 7.61 -10.31 -17.71
N ARG A 222 7.40 -11.44 -17.03
CA ARG A 222 8.20 -12.67 -17.21
C ARG A 222 8.04 -13.25 -18.61
N THR A 223 6.82 -13.38 -19.11
CA THR A 223 6.56 -13.94 -20.45
C THR A 223 7.14 -13.08 -21.57
N ARG A 224 7.31 -11.78 -21.37
CA ARG A 224 7.96 -10.88 -22.35
C ARG A 224 9.49 -10.87 -22.28
N GLY A 225 10.11 -11.73 -21.47
CA GLY A 225 11.57 -11.82 -21.35
C GLY A 225 12.26 -10.60 -20.71
N THR A 226 11.50 -9.68 -20.14
CA THR A 226 12.04 -8.43 -19.57
C THR A 226 12.49 -8.57 -18.10
N LEU A 227 12.27 -9.75 -17.50
CA LEU A 227 12.77 -10.12 -16.18
C LEU A 227 13.87 -11.18 -16.36
N GLY A 228 15.02 -10.84 -16.80
CA GLY A 228 16.12 -11.79 -17.01
C GLY A 228 17.13 -11.32 -18.05
N ALA A 229 16.85 -10.21 -18.72
CA ALA A 229 17.89 -9.53 -19.49
C ALA A 229 18.87 -8.93 -18.47
N LYS A 230 20.02 -9.56 -18.36
CA LYS A 230 21.19 -9.07 -17.64
C LYS A 230 21.54 -7.68 -18.20
N ASP A 231 21.46 -6.65 -17.36
CA ASP A 231 22.18 -5.39 -17.56
C ASP A 231 23.51 -5.50 -16.80
#